data_6bc6c2ee649fc66936eaaf2dbae02992
#
_entry.id   6bc6c2ee649fc66936eaaf2dbae02992
#
_cell.length_a   1.000
_cell.length_b   1.000
_cell.length_c   1.000
_cell.angle_alpha   90.00
_cell.angle_beta   90.00
_cell.angle_gamma   90.00
#
_symmetry.space_group_name_H-M   'P 1'
#
loop_
_entity.id
_entity.type
_entity.pdbx_description
1 polymer ?
#
loop_
_entity_poly.entity_id
_entity_poly.type
_entity_poly.pdbx_seq_one_letter_code
_entity_poly.pdbx_strand_id
1 'polypeptide(L)'
;GSPKLGEDGKPVRKNGKIVYEPYRIKVLNTINFKKSMKYNPFAYLRDEKDILKLVNTLIANTKGSGEKSGEDFWVKAERLLYCALIGYIHYEAPDAERNFTTLLEMINASEAREDDSEFQSPVDLMFERLEEKDPEHFAVRQYKKFLLSAGKTRSSILISCGARLAPFDIKELRELMESDELELDTLGDRKTALFIITSDTDPTFDFVTAMI
;
A
#
# COMPACT_ATOMS: atom_id res chain seq x y z
N GLY A 1 17.21 24.51 -11.67
CA GLY A 1 16.09 24.88 -12.53
C GLY A 1 16.51 24.96 -13.99
N SER A 2 15.56 24.89 -14.90
CA SER A 2 15.80 25.16 -16.32
C SER A 2 15.46 26.62 -16.65
N PRO A 3 16.08 27.23 -17.68
CA PRO A 3 15.68 28.55 -18.14
C PRO A 3 14.19 28.61 -18.45
N LYS A 4 13.50 29.63 -17.89
CA LYS A 4 12.13 29.93 -18.32
C LYS A 4 12.15 30.41 -19.76
N LEU A 5 11.38 29.80 -20.65
CA LEU A 5 11.28 30.21 -22.04
C LEU A 5 10.08 31.15 -22.23
N GLY A 6 10.28 32.20 -23.01
CA GLY A 6 9.21 33.05 -23.50
C GLY A 6 8.41 32.40 -24.64
N GLU A 7 7.38 33.10 -25.12
CA GLU A 7 6.57 32.63 -26.27
C GLU A 7 7.39 32.45 -27.55
N ASP A 8 8.51 33.17 -27.67
CA ASP A 8 9.47 33.07 -28.79
C ASP A 8 10.49 31.90 -28.63
N GLY A 9 10.35 31.09 -27.59
CA GLY A 9 11.25 29.97 -27.28
C GLY A 9 12.61 30.37 -26.70
N LYS A 10 12.87 31.68 -26.46
CA LYS A 10 14.13 32.15 -25.89
C LYS A 10 14.05 32.29 -24.37
N PRO A 11 15.22 32.21 -23.66
CA PRO A 11 15.28 32.39 -22.24
C PRO A 11 14.78 33.78 -21.80
N VAL A 12 13.79 33.79 -20.91
CA VAL A 12 13.30 35.04 -20.29
C VAL A 12 14.43 35.62 -19.44
N ARG A 13 14.66 36.94 -19.60
CA ARG A 13 15.63 37.69 -18.78
C ARG A 13 14.92 38.76 -17.97
N LYS A 14 15.35 38.91 -16.71
CA LYS A 14 14.93 39.97 -15.79
C LYS A 14 16.20 40.64 -15.25
N ASN A 15 16.33 41.96 -15.45
CA ASN A 15 17.54 42.71 -15.08
C ASN A 15 18.82 42.08 -15.66
N GLY A 16 18.80 41.67 -16.93
CA GLY A 16 19.93 41.04 -17.63
C GLY A 16 20.23 39.57 -17.26
N LYS A 17 19.64 39.07 -16.21
CA LYS A 17 19.84 37.66 -15.75
C LYS A 17 18.74 36.73 -16.29
N ILE A 18 19.11 35.50 -16.64
CA ILE A 18 18.16 34.48 -17.05
C ILE A 18 17.28 34.12 -15.86
N VAL A 19 15.97 34.10 -16.09
CA VAL A 19 14.99 33.59 -15.11
C VAL A 19 14.92 32.09 -15.24
N TYR A 20 15.04 31.39 -14.13
CA TYR A 20 14.92 29.93 -14.07
C TYR A 20 13.60 29.53 -13.44
N GLU A 21 12.96 28.51 -14.00
CA GLU A 21 11.85 27.84 -13.34
C GLU A 21 12.41 26.86 -12.31
N PRO A 22 11.97 26.95 -11.05
CA PRO A 22 12.39 25.97 -10.04
C PRO A 22 11.81 24.61 -10.37
N TYR A 23 12.55 23.54 -10.06
CA TYR A 23 11.96 22.20 -10.02
C TYR A 23 11.07 22.08 -8.79
N ARG A 24 9.94 21.39 -8.95
CA ARG A 24 9.22 20.83 -7.81
C ARG A 24 10.08 19.71 -7.24
N ILE A 25 10.40 19.78 -5.97
CA ILE A 25 11.23 18.78 -5.29
C ILE A 25 10.31 17.86 -4.50
N LYS A 26 10.44 16.56 -4.72
CA LYS A 26 9.78 15.50 -3.97
C LYS A 26 10.86 14.61 -3.36
N VAL A 27 10.66 14.19 -2.11
CA VAL A 27 11.65 13.41 -1.37
C VAL A 27 10.95 12.27 -0.64
N LEU A 28 11.31 11.04 -0.95
CA LEU A 28 11.04 9.88 -0.11
C LEU A 28 12.35 9.46 0.56
N ASN A 29 12.36 9.39 1.88
CA ASN A 29 13.56 9.05 2.65
C ASN A 29 13.21 7.92 3.65
N THR A 30 13.65 6.70 3.33
CA THR A 30 13.42 5.52 4.18
C THR A 30 14.48 5.34 5.27
N ILE A 31 15.56 6.15 5.25
CA ILE A 31 16.56 6.18 6.31
C ILE A 31 16.11 7.08 7.46
N ASN A 32 15.45 8.21 7.13
CA ASN A 32 14.96 9.17 8.11
C ASN A 32 13.57 9.66 7.74
N PHE A 33 12.55 8.99 8.26
CA PHE A 33 11.15 9.27 7.97
C PHE A 33 10.73 10.72 8.27
N LYS A 34 11.33 11.37 9.29
CA LYS A 34 11.06 12.77 9.62
C LYS A 34 11.52 13.76 8.56
N LYS A 35 12.41 13.33 7.65
CA LYS A 35 12.91 14.12 6.52
C LYS A 35 12.30 13.65 5.18
N SER A 36 11.24 12.89 5.23
CA SER A 36 10.52 12.38 4.08
C SER A 36 9.20 13.13 3.90
N MET A 37 8.76 13.25 2.67
CA MET A 37 7.37 13.52 2.34
C MET A 37 6.55 12.23 2.55
N LYS A 38 5.27 12.37 2.86
CA LYS A 38 4.36 11.23 3.04
C LYS A 38 4.11 10.54 1.69
N TYR A 39 3.99 9.23 1.75
CA TYR A 39 3.73 8.37 0.60
C TYR A 39 2.71 7.30 0.94
N ASN A 40 1.58 7.31 0.26
CA ASN A 40 0.52 6.32 0.44
C ASN A 40 0.20 5.62 -0.88
N PRO A 41 0.58 4.33 -1.06
CA PRO A 41 0.29 3.58 -2.29
C PRO A 41 -1.20 3.47 -2.60
N PHE A 42 -2.09 3.52 -1.60
CA PHE A 42 -3.54 3.47 -1.83
C PHE A 42 -4.05 4.65 -2.66
N ALA A 43 -3.37 5.80 -2.63
CA ALA A 43 -3.71 6.96 -3.44
C ALA A 43 -3.61 6.71 -4.96
N TYR A 44 -2.87 5.66 -5.37
CA TYR A 44 -2.62 5.32 -6.77
C TYR A 44 -3.41 4.10 -7.26
N LEU A 45 -4.27 3.53 -6.40
CA LEU A 45 -5.17 2.44 -6.80
C LEU A 45 -6.34 3.00 -7.60
N ARG A 46 -6.58 2.48 -8.79
CA ARG A 46 -7.66 2.90 -9.69
C ARG A 46 -8.65 1.77 -9.95
N ASP A 47 -8.16 0.55 -9.98
CA ASP A 47 -8.94 -0.65 -10.28
C ASP A 47 -8.37 -1.90 -9.60
N GLU A 48 -9.03 -3.04 -9.79
CA GLU A 48 -8.61 -4.33 -9.24
C GLU A 48 -7.21 -4.76 -9.70
N LYS A 49 -6.76 -4.32 -10.87
CA LYS A 49 -5.42 -4.65 -11.39
C LYS A 49 -4.35 -3.96 -10.55
N ASP A 50 -4.59 -2.70 -10.16
CA ASP A 50 -3.66 -1.97 -9.31
C ASP A 50 -3.66 -2.56 -7.88
N ILE A 51 -4.81 -3.01 -7.36
CA ILE A 51 -4.88 -3.78 -6.10
C ILE A 51 -4.02 -5.04 -6.18
N LEU A 52 -4.16 -5.82 -7.26
CA LEU A 52 -3.36 -7.03 -7.46
C LEU A 52 -1.86 -6.73 -7.55
N LYS A 53 -1.46 -5.64 -8.19
CA LYS A 53 -0.05 -5.21 -8.27
C LYS A 53 0.48 -4.85 -6.87
N LEU A 54 -0.25 -4.02 -6.12
CA LEU A 54 0.13 -3.64 -4.76
C LEU A 54 0.32 -4.87 -3.88
N VAL A 55 -0.64 -5.79 -3.88
CA VAL A 55 -0.57 -7.04 -3.11
C VAL A 55 0.63 -7.90 -3.51
N ASN A 56 0.86 -8.07 -4.82
CA ASN A 56 2.00 -8.84 -5.30
C ASN A 56 3.33 -8.21 -4.89
N THR A 57 3.45 -6.88 -4.99
CA THR A 57 4.64 -6.14 -4.58
C THR A 57 4.88 -6.25 -3.08
N LEU A 58 3.82 -6.09 -2.27
CA LEU A 58 3.89 -6.25 -0.82
C LEU A 58 4.41 -7.64 -0.45
N ILE A 59 3.77 -8.70 -0.96
CA ILE A 59 4.17 -10.09 -0.67
C ILE A 59 5.60 -10.37 -1.13
N ALA A 60 5.97 -9.91 -2.33
CA ALA A 60 7.30 -10.17 -2.88
C ALA A 60 8.43 -9.53 -2.06
N ASN A 61 8.18 -8.34 -1.51
CA ASN A 61 9.21 -7.53 -0.83
C ASN A 61 9.15 -7.60 0.71
N THR A 62 8.22 -8.37 1.27
CA THR A 62 8.14 -8.64 2.73
C THR A 62 8.38 -10.10 3.08
N LYS A 63 9.08 -10.84 2.23
CA LYS A 63 9.46 -12.23 2.52
C LYS A 63 10.49 -12.27 3.64
N GLY A 64 10.26 -13.14 4.64
CA GLY A 64 11.26 -13.46 5.64
C GLY A 64 12.48 -14.17 5.03
N SER A 65 13.66 -13.96 5.64
CA SER A 65 14.88 -14.68 5.27
C SER A 65 14.68 -16.17 5.58
N GLY A 66 14.46 -17.00 4.53
CA GLY A 66 14.30 -18.45 4.69
C GLY A 66 13.02 -19.05 4.10
N GLU A 67 12.09 -18.26 3.57
CA GLU A 67 10.93 -18.76 2.84
C GLU A 67 11.39 -19.54 1.58
N LYS A 68 11.22 -20.88 1.62
CA LYS A 68 11.54 -21.78 0.50
C LYS A 68 10.39 -21.80 -0.50
N SER A 69 10.71 -22.13 -1.76
CA SER A 69 9.77 -22.21 -2.89
C SER A 69 8.65 -23.28 -2.78
N GLY A 70 8.43 -23.88 -1.61
CA GLY A 70 7.34 -24.85 -1.33
C GLY A 70 6.08 -24.27 -0.71
N GLU A 71 6.05 -22.95 -0.48
CA GLU A 71 4.96 -22.25 0.25
C GLU A 71 3.88 -21.64 -0.66
N ASP A 72 3.70 -22.19 -1.86
CA ASP A 72 2.76 -21.65 -2.87
C ASP A 72 1.31 -21.53 -2.35
N PHE A 73 0.88 -22.48 -1.51
CA PHE A 73 -0.46 -22.44 -0.92
C PHE A 73 -0.65 -21.26 0.04
N TRP A 74 0.30 -21.04 0.97
CA TRP A 74 0.22 -19.96 1.96
C TRP A 74 0.23 -18.59 1.30
N VAL A 75 1.15 -18.37 0.38
CA VAL A 75 1.26 -17.14 -0.40
C VAL A 75 -0.01 -16.86 -1.22
N LYS A 76 -0.61 -17.90 -1.81
CA LYS A 76 -1.89 -17.76 -2.52
C LYS A 76 -3.04 -17.38 -1.59
N ALA A 77 -3.08 -17.97 -0.39
CA ALA A 77 -4.11 -17.68 0.60
C ALA A 77 -3.95 -16.27 1.21
N GLU A 78 -2.72 -15.85 1.54
CA GLU A 78 -2.40 -14.48 1.95
C GLU A 78 -2.82 -13.46 0.88
N ARG A 79 -2.54 -13.76 -0.40
CA ARG A 79 -2.94 -12.91 -1.51
C ARG A 79 -4.45 -12.72 -1.57
N LEU A 80 -5.24 -13.78 -1.37
CA LEU A 80 -6.70 -13.69 -1.35
C LEU A 80 -7.18 -12.76 -0.23
N LEU A 81 -6.62 -12.90 0.98
CA LEU A 81 -6.99 -12.06 2.11
C LEU A 81 -6.59 -10.59 1.86
N TYR A 82 -5.34 -10.33 1.45
CA TYR A 82 -4.92 -8.95 1.13
C TYR A 82 -5.74 -8.32 0.01
N CYS A 83 -6.06 -9.07 -1.06
CA CYS A 83 -6.93 -8.56 -2.13
C CYS A 83 -8.34 -8.25 -1.63
N ALA A 84 -8.87 -9.05 -0.71
CA ALA A 84 -10.17 -8.80 -0.10
C ALA A 84 -10.14 -7.53 0.75
N LEU A 85 -9.19 -7.43 1.69
CA LEU A 85 -9.11 -6.30 2.63
C LEU A 85 -8.76 -5.00 1.93
N ILE A 86 -7.74 -4.99 1.05
CA ILE A 86 -7.36 -3.79 0.29
C ILE A 86 -8.47 -3.39 -0.68
N GLY A 87 -9.15 -4.37 -1.29
CA GLY A 87 -10.31 -4.10 -2.13
C GLY A 87 -11.46 -3.47 -1.35
N TYR A 88 -11.76 -3.97 -0.15
CA TYR A 88 -12.75 -3.34 0.74
C TYR A 88 -12.36 -1.91 1.09
N ILE A 89 -11.12 -1.67 1.54
CA ILE A 89 -10.60 -0.35 1.88
C ILE A 89 -10.70 0.60 0.68
N HIS A 90 -10.32 0.14 -0.51
CA HIS A 90 -10.32 0.99 -1.71
C HIS A 90 -11.73 1.45 -2.12
N TYR A 91 -12.72 0.54 -2.10
CA TYR A 91 -14.05 0.84 -2.62
C TYR A 91 -15.03 1.37 -1.56
N GLU A 92 -14.92 0.90 -0.32
CA GLU A 92 -15.94 1.14 0.70
C GLU A 92 -15.46 2.09 1.82
N ALA A 93 -14.15 2.23 2.06
CA ALA A 93 -13.64 3.11 3.10
C ALA A 93 -13.58 4.59 2.66
N PRO A 94 -13.78 5.54 3.57
CA PRO A 94 -13.53 6.95 3.31
C PRO A 94 -12.06 7.22 3.00
N ASP A 95 -11.76 8.27 2.25
CA ASP A 95 -10.40 8.56 1.76
C ASP A 95 -9.35 8.62 2.88
N ALA A 96 -9.71 9.14 4.06
CA ALA A 96 -8.80 9.23 5.20
C ALA A 96 -8.39 7.85 5.78
N GLU A 97 -9.17 6.82 5.50
CA GLU A 97 -8.94 5.45 5.97
C GLU A 97 -8.30 4.55 4.90
N ARG A 98 -8.06 5.06 3.69
CA ARG A 98 -7.42 4.29 2.61
C ARG A 98 -5.91 4.26 2.80
N ASN A 99 -5.44 3.46 3.75
CA ASN A 99 -4.02 3.36 4.10
C ASN A 99 -3.67 2.01 4.77
N PHE A 100 -2.38 1.79 5.04
CA PHE A 100 -1.90 0.57 5.70
C PHE A 100 -2.30 0.46 7.17
N THR A 101 -2.58 1.56 7.87
CA THR A 101 -3.05 1.51 9.26
C THR A 101 -4.40 0.81 9.31
N THR A 102 -5.34 1.18 8.44
CA THR A 102 -6.65 0.51 8.33
C THR A 102 -6.51 -0.96 7.94
N LEU A 103 -5.59 -1.28 7.00
CA LEU A 103 -5.33 -2.68 6.65
C LEU A 103 -4.86 -3.49 7.87
N LEU A 104 -3.93 -2.95 8.66
CA LEU A 104 -3.44 -3.59 9.88
C LEU A 104 -4.56 -3.77 10.91
N GLU A 105 -5.38 -2.76 11.12
CA GLU A 105 -6.54 -2.82 12.01
C GLU A 105 -7.54 -3.88 11.57
N MET A 106 -7.84 -4.00 10.28
CA MET A 106 -8.71 -5.05 9.75
C MET A 106 -8.12 -6.45 9.97
N ILE A 107 -6.82 -6.65 9.76
CA ILE A 107 -6.16 -7.94 10.04
C ILE A 107 -6.23 -8.26 11.53
N ASN A 108 -5.98 -7.29 12.41
CA ASN A 108 -6.05 -7.48 13.86
C ASN A 108 -7.50 -7.74 14.34
N ALA A 109 -8.49 -7.18 13.66
CA ALA A 109 -9.92 -7.42 13.94
C ALA A 109 -10.43 -8.72 13.30
N SER A 110 -9.67 -9.32 12.38
CA SER A 110 -9.98 -10.62 11.81
C SER A 110 -9.56 -11.70 12.79
N GLU A 111 -10.52 -12.42 13.33
CA GLU A 111 -10.29 -13.54 14.25
C GLU A 111 -10.88 -14.81 13.66
N ALA A 112 -10.21 -15.94 13.80
CA ALA A 112 -10.75 -17.24 13.45
C ALA A 112 -10.62 -18.16 14.66
N ARG A 113 -11.73 -18.75 15.10
CA ARG A 113 -11.77 -19.68 16.23
C ARG A 113 -11.85 -21.10 15.70
N GLU A 114 -11.03 -21.98 16.26
CA GLU A 114 -10.99 -23.39 15.86
C GLU A 114 -12.14 -24.20 16.49
N ASP A 115 -12.56 -23.77 17.68
CA ASP A 115 -13.55 -24.42 18.55
C ASP A 115 -14.98 -23.92 18.33
N ASP A 116 -15.16 -22.86 17.55
CA ASP A 116 -16.46 -22.26 17.26
C ASP A 116 -16.58 -21.94 15.76
N SER A 117 -17.25 -22.85 15.04
CA SER A 117 -17.47 -22.70 13.59
C SER A 117 -18.50 -21.63 13.22
N GLU A 118 -19.31 -21.17 14.19
CA GLU A 118 -20.33 -20.13 13.99
C GLU A 118 -19.78 -18.73 14.37
N PHE A 119 -18.58 -18.66 14.94
CA PHE A 119 -17.98 -17.39 15.30
C PHE A 119 -17.72 -16.53 14.06
N GLN A 120 -18.20 -15.29 14.12
CA GLN A 120 -17.95 -14.26 13.13
C GLN A 120 -17.16 -13.10 13.75
N SER A 121 -16.03 -12.76 13.16
CA SER A 121 -15.27 -11.57 13.52
C SER A 121 -15.98 -10.30 13.03
N PRO A 122 -15.62 -9.11 13.55
CA PRO A 122 -16.13 -7.85 13.01
C PRO A 122 -15.91 -7.71 11.49
N VAL A 123 -14.81 -8.25 10.97
CA VAL A 123 -14.50 -8.22 9.54
C VAL A 123 -15.40 -9.16 8.75
N ASP A 124 -15.71 -10.36 9.28
CA ASP A 124 -16.69 -11.25 8.64
C ASP A 124 -18.04 -10.57 8.46
N LEU A 125 -18.52 -9.86 9.49
CA LEU A 125 -19.78 -9.11 9.45
C LEU A 125 -19.75 -7.94 8.45
N MET A 126 -18.59 -7.28 8.28
CA MET A 126 -18.43 -6.23 7.28
C MET A 126 -18.56 -6.80 5.86
N PHE A 127 -17.94 -7.96 5.60
CA PHE A 127 -18.03 -8.62 4.29
C PHE A 127 -19.41 -9.21 4.01
N GLU A 128 -20.09 -9.74 5.02
CA GLU A 128 -21.48 -10.22 4.89
C GLU A 128 -22.42 -9.08 4.44
N ARG A 129 -22.34 -7.92 5.08
CA ARG A 129 -23.12 -6.72 4.69
C ARG A 129 -22.80 -6.24 3.28
N LEU A 130 -21.53 -6.31 2.89
CA LEU A 130 -21.13 -5.95 1.53
C LEU A 130 -21.63 -6.96 0.51
N GLU A 131 -21.63 -8.26 0.85
CA GLU A 131 -22.17 -9.34 0.00
C GLU A 131 -23.68 -9.19 -0.21
N GLU A 132 -24.43 -8.82 0.83
CA GLU A 132 -25.88 -8.52 0.73
C GLU A 132 -26.17 -7.39 -0.26
N LYS A 133 -25.29 -6.36 -0.29
CA LYS A 133 -25.40 -5.20 -1.16
C LYS A 133 -24.95 -5.47 -2.58
N ASP A 134 -23.79 -6.16 -2.75
CA ASP A 134 -23.18 -6.49 -4.03
C ASP A 134 -22.43 -7.85 -3.94
N PRO A 135 -23.09 -8.95 -4.27
CA PRO A 135 -22.49 -10.29 -4.25
C PRO A 135 -21.31 -10.44 -5.24
N GLU A 136 -21.27 -9.63 -6.30
CA GLU A 136 -20.22 -9.67 -7.32
C GLU A 136 -19.06 -8.73 -7.03
N HIS A 137 -19.11 -8.01 -5.93
CA HIS A 137 -18.05 -7.11 -5.52
C HIS A 137 -16.70 -7.82 -5.46
N PHE A 138 -15.66 -7.18 -6.03
CA PHE A 138 -14.31 -7.78 -6.10
C PHE A 138 -13.82 -8.29 -4.72
N ALA A 139 -13.93 -7.45 -3.69
CA ALA A 139 -13.47 -7.79 -2.33
C ALA A 139 -14.23 -8.99 -1.76
N VAL A 140 -15.55 -9.06 -1.95
CA VAL A 140 -16.40 -10.18 -1.52
C VAL A 140 -15.96 -11.47 -2.18
N ARG A 141 -15.74 -11.46 -3.50
CA ARG A 141 -15.28 -12.65 -4.23
C ARG A 141 -13.92 -13.17 -3.75
N GLN A 142 -12.99 -12.26 -3.39
CA GLN A 142 -11.70 -12.67 -2.82
C GLN A 142 -11.87 -13.23 -1.41
N TYR A 143 -12.69 -12.58 -0.58
CA TYR A 143 -12.93 -13.01 0.79
C TYR A 143 -13.61 -14.37 0.86
N LYS A 144 -14.61 -14.63 0.03
CA LYS A 144 -15.28 -15.95 -0.08
C LYS A 144 -14.28 -17.06 -0.41
N LYS A 145 -13.32 -16.83 -1.31
CA LYS A 145 -12.27 -17.81 -1.61
C LYS A 145 -11.36 -18.05 -0.41
N PHE A 146 -11.01 -17.01 0.35
CA PHE A 146 -10.25 -17.13 1.58
C PHE A 146 -11.01 -17.97 2.63
N LEU A 147 -12.31 -17.76 2.77
CA LEU A 147 -13.18 -18.50 3.71
C LEU A 147 -13.32 -19.99 3.40
N LEU A 148 -12.96 -20.46 2.19
CA LEU A 148 -12.91 -21.90 1.87
C LEU A 148 -11.84 -22.64 2.69
N SER A 149 -10.89 -21.92 3.30
CA SER A 149 -9.90 -22.50 4.20
C SER A 149 -10.54 -22.92 5.53
N ALA A 150 -10.12 -24.04 6.10
CA ALA A 150 -10.54 -24.46 7.44
C ALA A 150 -10.09 -23.46 8.52
N GLY A 151 -10.79 -23.37 9.65
CA GLY A 151 -10.54 -22.40 10.71
C GLY A 151 -9.09 -22.33 11.17
N LYS A 152 -8.45 -23.50 11.41
CA LYS A 152 -7.02 -23.58 11.76
C LYS A 152 -6.09 -22.99 10.69
N THR A 153 -6.40 -23.25 9.41
CA THR A 153 -5.65 -22.70 8.29
C THR A 153 -5.86 -21.20 8.21
N ARG A 154 -7.10 -20.69 8.43
CA ARG A 154 -7.38 -19.25 8.46
C ARG A 154 -6.58 -18.54 9.54
N SER A 155 -6.54 -19.08 10.77
CA SER A 155 -5.73 -18.52 11.87
C SER A 155 -4.25 -18.42 11.47
N SER A 156 -3.70 -19.46 10.85
CA SER A 156 -2.30 -19.44 10.40
C SER A 156 -2.05 -18.41 9.29
N ILE A 157 -2.99 -18.21 8.35
CA ILE A 157 -2.90 -17.18 7.31
C ILE A 157 -2.95 -15.77 7.92
N LEU A 158 -3.84 -15.54 8.89
CA LEU A 158 -3.94 -14.26 9.59
C LEU A 158 -2.63 -13.90 10.31
N ILE A 159 -2.02 -14.88 11.02
CA ILE A 159 -0.72 -14.72 11.67
C ILE A 159 0.36 -14.38 10.65
N SER A 160 0.39 -15.06 9.52
CA SER A 160 1.37 -14.81 8.46
C SER A 160 1.20 -13.41 7.85
N CYS A 161 -0.04 -13.00 7.56
CA CYS A 161 -0.33 -11.64 7.09
C CYS A 161 0.09 -10.58 8.12
N GLY A 162 -0.23 -10.77 9.39
CA GLY A 162 0.20 -9.87 10.47
C GLY A 162 1.73 -9.77 10.56
N ALA A 163 2.43 -10.89 10.46
CA ALA A 163 3.89 -10.92 10.49
C ALA A 163 4.54 -10.15 9.33
N ARG A 164 3.95 -10.20 8.11
CA ARG A 164 4.43 -9.38 6.97
C ARG A 164 4.23 -7.89 7.18
N LEU A 165 3.22 -7.50 7.93
CA LEU A 165 2.94 -6.10 8.26
C LEU A 165 3.61 -5.64 9.56
N ALA A 166 4.41 -6.47 10.23
CA ALA A 166 5.13 -6.09 11.46
C ALA A 166 5.94 -4.79 11.33
N PRO A 167 6.57 -4.43 10.19
CA PRO A 167 7.21 -3.12 10.06
C PRO A 167 6.27 -1.93 10.34
N PHE A 168 4.97 -2.10 10.09
CA PHE A 168 3.96 -1.06 10.37
C PHE A 168 3.61 -0.90 11.86
N ASP A 169 4.20 -1.70 12.77
CA ASP A 169 4.17 -1.44 14.21
C ASP A 169 5.02 -0.21 14.56
N ILE A 170 5.94 0.18 13.67
CA ILE A 170 6.73 1.40 13.79
C ILE A 170 5.82 2.61 13.50
N LYS A 171 5.61 3.45 14.52
CA LYS A 171 4.71 4.61 14.42
C LYS A 171 5.10 5.56 13.29
N GLU A 172 6.40 5.85 13.17
CA GLU A 172 6.92 6.77 12.14
C GLU A 172 6.68 6.25 10.72
N LEU A 173 6.67 4.93 10.51
CA LEU A 173 6.34 4.34 9.22
C LEU A 173 4.85 4.48 8.91
N ARG A 174 3.97 4.25 9.90
CA ARG A 174 2.53 4.49 9.72
C ARG A 174 2.24 5.94 9.36
N GLU A 175 2.84 6.89 10.11
CA GLU A 175 2.71 8.33 9.83
C GLU A 175 3.21 8.71 8.44
N LEU A 176 4.30 8.08 7.96
CA LEU A 176 4.82 8.27 6.61
C LEU A 176 3.81 7.83 5.55
N MET A 177 3.11 6.71 5.78
CA MET A 177 2.26 6.04 4.80
C MET A 177 0.75 6.28 5.02
N GLU A 178 0.39 7.23 5.88
CA GLU A 178 -1.00 7.58 6.19
C GLU A 178 -1.70 8.36 5.07
N SER A 179 -0.96 9.28 4.44
CA SER A 179 -1.46 10.13 3.35
C SER A 179 -0.40 10.29 2.26
N ASP A 180 -0.73 10.93 1.13
CA ASP A 180 0.20 11.11 0.02
C ASP A 180 0.56 12.57 -0.21
N GLU A 181 1.87 12.85 -0.29
CA GLU A 181 2.44 14.13 -0.65
C GLU A 181 3.36 14.02 -1.87
N LEU A 182 3.70 12.78 -2.29
CA LEU A 182 4.59 12.56 -3.43
C LEU A 182 3.90 12.92 -4.75
N GLU A 183 2.57 12.71 -4.87
CA GLU A 183 1.80 13.00 -6.09
C GLU A 183 2.51 12.44 -7.33
N LEU A 184 2.83 11.13 -7.30
CA LEU A 184 3.62 10.46 -8.34
C LEU A 184 2.93 10.48 -9.70
N ASP A 185 1.61 10.50 -9.73
CA ASP A 185 0.77 10.61 -10.92
C ASP A 185 0.94 11.94 -11.65
N THR A 186 1.43 12.98 -10.96
CA THR A 186 1.65 14.33 -11.52
C THR A 186 3.11 14.62 -11.86
N LEU A 187 4.01 13.64 -11.80
CA LEU A 187 5.45 13.85 -12.07
C LEU A 187 5.71 14.37 -13.50
N GLY A 188 4.86 13.99 -14.46
CA GLY A 188 4.97 14.41 -15.87
C GLY A 188 4.39 15.78 -16.17
N ASP A 189 3.56 16.36 -15.29
CA ASP A 189 2.80 17.60 -15.58
C ASP A 189 3.66 18.86 -15.49
N ARG A 190 4.73 18.80 -14.71
CA ARG A 190 5.67 19.91 -14.53
C ARG A 190 7.06 19.40 -14.16
N LYS A 191 8.07 20.23 -14.38
CA LYS A 191 9.46 19.89 -14.05
C LYS A 191 9.58 19.50 -12.57
N THR A 192 9.77 18.22 -12.31
CA THR A 192 9.86 17.63 -10.97
C THR A 192 11.18 16.89 -10.82
N ALA A 193 11.80 16.96 -9.65
CA ALA A 193 12.90 16.11 -9.24
C ALA A 193 12.42 15.26 -8.05
N LEU A 194 12.32 13.96 -8.25
CA LEU A 194 12.02 13.00 -7.20
C LEU A 194 13.34 12.40 -6.68
N PHE A 195 13.58 12.53 -5.38
CA PHE A 195 14.70 11.91 -4.69
C PHE A 195 14.17 10.76 -3.84
N ILE A 196 14.70 9.56 -4.07
CA ILE A 196 14.42 8.38 -3.26
C ILE A 196 15.72 8.06 -2.52
N ILE A 197 15.69 8.12 -1.19
CA ILE A 197 16.84 7.93 -0.32
C ILE A 197 16.61 6.65 0.46
N THR A 198 17.41 5.62 0.13
CA THR A 198 17.36 4.29 0.74
C THR A 198 18.70 3.94 1.39
N SER A 199 18.71 2.97 2.31
CA SER A 199 19.93 2.39 2.84
C SER A 199 20.53 1.44 1.80
N ASP A 200 21.86 1.43 1.68
CA ASP A 200 22.61 0.47 0.87
C ASP A 200 23.03 -0.78 1.67
N THR A 201 22.89 -0.74 3.00
CA THR A 201 23.30 -1.81 3.91
C THR A 201 22.15 -2.46 4.68
N ASP A 202 20.98 -1.82 4.74
CA ASP A 202 19.82 -2.31 5.49
C ASP A 202 18.56 -2.31 4.60
N PRO A 203 18.08 -3.49 4.16
CA PRO A 203 16.93 -3.61 3.26
C PRO A 203 15.58 -3.58 3.99
N THR A 204 15.54 -3.34 5.30
CA THR A 204 14.32 -3.45 6.12
C THR A 204 13.12 -2.68 5.55
N PHE A 205 13.36 -1.52 4.94
CA PHE A 205 12.32 -0.65 4.38
C PHE A 205 12.31 -0.58 2.84
N ASP A 206 13.03 -1.49 2.16
CA ASP A 206 13.05 -1.51 0.69
C ASP A 206 11.67 -1.78 0.09
N PHE A 207 10.80 -2.50 0.81
CA PHE A 207 9.43 -2.73 0.38
C PHE A 207 8.63 -1.43 0.17
N VAL A 208 8.95 -0.36 0.90
CA VAL A 208 8.31 0.96 0.73
C VAL A 208 8.62 1.53 -0.65
N THR A 209 9.89 1.44 -1.06
CA THR A 209 10.33 1.94 -2.37
C THR A 209 9.91 1.03 -3.51
N ALA A 210 9.76 -0.27 -3.25
CA ALA A 210 9.27 -1.22 -4.25
C ALA A 210 7.81 -1.01 -4.64
N MET A 211 7.03 -0.28 -3.82
CA MET A 211 5.64 0.06 -4.10
C MET A 211 5.47 1.35 -4.94
N ILE A 212 6.57 2.05 -5.30
CA ILE A 212 6.56 3.21 -6.21
C ILE A 212 6.52 2.73 -7.67
#